data_543426e467feecef190b72043f112d91
#
_entry.id   543426e467feecef190b72043f112d91
#
_cell.length_a   1.000
_cell.length_b   1.000
_cell.length_c   1.000
_cell.angle_alpha   90.00
_cell.angle_beta   90.00
_cell.angle_gamma   90.00
#
_symmetry.space_group_name_H-M   'P 1'
#
loop_
_entity.id
_entity.type
_entity.pdbx_description
1 polymer ?
#
loop_
_entity_poly.entity_id
_entity_poly.type
_entity_poly.pdbx_seq_one_letter_code
_entity_poly.pdbx_strand_id
1 'polypeptide(L)'
;TIIEKTFGLRIEYQYLTNDGRELGRMIYDNGITIYYDRETMNYALMRVEGGTMLIEASLLEDEKCYGRLRFTLAHELAHYILHKRIFSGTGVAAALYNQDTDEDATEWQANYLAKAILMPNGQIKRCFYALRPVCRSKSDFICKMAEIFEVSKQAMEIRLREFALI
;
A
#
# COMPACT_ATOMS: atom_id res chain seq x y z
N THR A 1 -8.07 -12.36 4.78
CA THR A 1 -8.17 -11.44 3.62
C THR A 1 -8.04 -12.20 2.29
N ILE A 2 -8.31 -11.54 1.15
CA ILE A 2 -8.06 -12.10 -0.20
C ILE A 2 -6.55 -12.35 -0.38
N ILE A 3 -5.71 -11.46 0.13
CA ILE A 3 -4.25 -11.56 0.07
C ILE A 3 -3.78 -12.88 0.68
N GLU A 4 -4.22 -13.20 1.88
CA GLU A 4 -3.83 -14.42 2.58
C GLU A 4 -4.34 -15.68 1.87
N LYS A 5 -5.62 -15.67 1.48
CA LYS A 5 -6.25 -16.84 0.85
C LYS A 5 -5.74 -17.15 -0.56
N THR A 6 -5.45 -16.11 -1.35
CA THR A 6 -5.10 -16.27 -2.77
C THR A 6 -3.59 -16.39 -2.98
N PHE A 7 -2.81 -15.63 -2.24
CA PHE A 7 -1.36 -15.55 -2.41
C PHE A 7 -0.57 -16.32 -1.34
N GLY A 8 -1.25 -16.81 -0.28
CA GLY A 8 -0.60 -17.50 0.84
C GLY A 8 0.32 -16.59 1.66
N LEU A 9 0.11 -15.28 1.58
CA LEU A 9 0.88 -14.29 2.32
C LEU A 9 0.33 -14.14 3.74
N ARG A 10 1.20 -13.76 4.67
CA ARG A 10 0.81 -13.37 6.03
C ARG A 10 0.79 -11.84 6.12
N ILE A 11 -0.11 -11.32 6.93
CA ILE A 11 -0.17 -9.88 7.25
C ILE A 11 0.05 -9.75 8.76
N GLU A 12 1.10 -9.05 9.12
CA GLU A 12 1.45 -8.75 10.51
C GLU A 12 1.54 -7.24 10.71
N TYR A 13 1.03 -6.76 11.83
CA TYR A 13 1.01 -5.34 12.17
C TYR A 13 2.08 -5.05 13.22
N GLN A 14 2.97 -4.12 12.89
CA GLN A 14 4.06 -3.69 13.75
C GLN A 14 4.28 -2.19 13.58
N TYR A 15 4.81 -1.53 14.60
CA TYR A 15 5.33 -0.18 14.44
C TYR A 15 6.67 -0.28 13.72
N LEU A 16 6.72 0.18 12.47
CA LEU A 16 7.90 0.00 11.62
C LEU A 16 8.94 1.06 11.89
N THR A 17 8.49 2.30 12.15
CA THR A 17 9.36 3.44 12.46
C THR A 17 8.78 4.28 13.60
N ASN A 18 9.63 5.07 14.27
CA ASN A 18 9.21 5.96 15.34
C ASN A 18 8.33 7.12 14.87
N ASP A 19 8.40 7.48 13.60
CA ASP A 19 7.67 8.60 12.98
C ASP A 19 6.52 8.16 12.05
N GLY A 20 6.31 6.83 11.90
CA GLY A 20 5.26 6.27 11.06
C GLY A 20 5.40 6.58 9.56
N ARG A 21 6.61 6.89 9.08
CA ARG A 21 6.82 7.18 7.65
C ARG A 21 6.78 5.93 6.78
N GLU A 22 7.34 4.83 7.28
CA GLU A 22 7.26 3.56 6.61
C GLU A 22 5.91 2.90 6.94
N LEU A 23 5.08 2.69 5.93
CA LEU A 23 3.72 2.19 6.11
C LEU A 23 3.59 0.69 5.87
N GLY A 24 4.52 0.10 5.13
CA GLY A 24 4.55 -1.32 4.82
C GLY A 24 5.94 -1.78 4.45
N ARG A 25 6.14 -3.09 4.54
CA ARG A 25 7.37 -3.77 4.15
C ARG A 25 7.07 -5.19 3.73
N MET A 26 7.42 -5.55 2.48
CA MET A 26 7.31 -6.92 2.01
C MET A 26 8.55 -7.74 2.40
N ILE A 27 8.33 -8.84 3.09
CA ILE A 27 9.38 -9.79 3.46
C ILE A 27 9.34 -10.97 2.48
N TYR A 28 10.38 -11.12 1.68
CA TYR A 28 10.44 -12.17 0.66
C TYR A 28 11.00 -13.48 1.17
N ASP A 29 12.02 -13.42 2.04
CA ASP A 29 12.75 -14.57 2.58
C ASP A 29 12.76 -14.56 4.11
N ASN A 30 12.99 -15.74 4.72
CA ASN A 30 13.17 -15.84 6.16
C ASN A 30 14.40 -15.03 6.59
N GLY A 31 14.28 -14.26 7.67
CA GLY A 31 15.36 -13.40 8.10
C GLY A 31 15.12 -12.69 9.41
N ILE A 32 15.85 -11.62 9.59
CA ILE A 32 15.71 -10.69 10.71
C ILE A 32 15.40 -9.31 10.13
N THR A 33 14.44 -8.62 10.73
CA THR A 33 14.10 -7.26 10.37
C THR A 33 14.07 -6.38 11.62
N ILE A 34 14.07 -5.07 11.40
CA ILE A 34 14.00 -4.06 12.45
C ILE A 34 12.56 -3.56 12.59
N TYR A 35 12.13 -3.30 13.81
CA TYR A 35 10.86 -2.65 14.12
C TYR A 35 11.05 -1.64 15.26
N TYR A 36 10.08 -0.74 15.46
CA TYR A 36 10.11 0.22 16.56
C TYR A 36 9.30 -0.31 17.74
N ASP A 37 9.96 -0.53 18.87
CA ASP A 37 9.32 -0.95 20.11
C ASP A 37 8.88 0.29 20.91
N ARG A 38 7.56 0.48 21.02
CA ARG A 38 6.98 1.60 21.77
C ARG A 38 7.20 1.51 23.28
N GLU A 39 7.38 0.32 23.83
CA GLU A 39 7.60 0.17 25.27
C GLU A 39 9.00 0.65 25.68
N THR A 40 9.99 0.27 24.91
CA THR A 40 11.38 0.67 25.15
C THR A 40 11.76 1.98 24.47
N MET A 41 10.89 2.50 23.59
CA MET A 41 11.15 3.68 22.75
C MET A 41 12.42 3.56 21.91
N ASN A 42 12.74 2.34 21.47
CA ASN A 42 13.93 2.01 20.69
C ASN A 42 13.60 1.06 19.54
N TYR A 43 14.56 0.97 18.61
CA TYR A 43 14.49 -0.06 17.57
C TYR A 43 14.96 -1.41 18.11
N ALA A 44 14.24 -2.45 17.76
CA ALA A 44 14.53 -3.83 18.12
C ALA A 44 14.55 -4.74 16.89
N LEU A 45 15.14 -5.92 17.03
CA LEU A 45 15.20 -6.93 15.97
C LEU A 45 14.14 -8.00 16.21
N MET A 46 13.45 -8.41 15.14
CA MET A 46 12.53 -9.56 15.17
C MET A 46 12.84 -10.54 14.03
N ARG A 47 12.59 -11.82 14.30
CA ARG A 47 12.62 -12.85 13.25
C ARG A 47 11.33 -12.77 12.45
N VAL A 48 11.46 -12.89 11.14
CA VAL A 48 10.34 -12.86 10.19
C VAL A 48 10.44 -14.03 9.23
N GLU A 49 9.30 -14.51 8.79
CA GLU A 49 9.24 -15.55 7.76
C GLU A 49 8.94 -14.92 6.40
N GLY A 50 9.52 -15.51 5.36
CA GLY A 50 9.25 -15.09 3.97
C GLY A 50 7.76 -15.21 3.62
N GLY A 51 7.28 -14.30 2.77
CA GLY A 51 5.87 -14.19 2.45
C GLY A 51 5.06 -13.42 3.51
N THR A 52 5.71 -12.63 4.37
CA THR A 52 5.04 -11.76 5.34
C THR A 52 5.03 -10.31 4.85
N MET A 53 3.86 -9.69 4.92
CA MET A 53 3.69 -8.24 4.81
C MET A 53 3.67 -7.65 6.21
N LEU A 54 4.67 -6.85 6.55
CA LEU A 54 4.65 -6.03 7.75
C LEU A 54 3.95 -4.72 7.42
N ILE A 55 2.92 -4.40 8.18
CA ILE A 55 2.11 -3.20 7.98
C ILE A 55 2.20 -2.34 9.24
N GLU A 56 2.36 -1.05 9.05
CA GLU A 56 2.43 -0.07 10.13
C GLU A 56 1.18 -0.12 11.01
N ALA A 57 1.36 -0.44 12.30
CA ALA A 57 0.26 -0.69 13.24
C ALA A 57 -0.58 0.56 13.50
N SER A 58 -0.01 1.77 13.42
CA SER A 58 -0.74 3.03 13.60
C SER A 58 -1.85 3.24 12.56
N LEU A 59 -1.81 2.55 11.44
CA LEU A 59 -2.90 2.57 10.44
C LEU A 59 -4.20 1.94 10.94
N LEU A 60 -4.15 1.15 12.02
CA LEU A 60 -5.34 0.56 12.66
C LEU A 60 -5.94 1.45 13.76
N GLU A 61 -5.21 2.47 14.22
CA GLU A 61 -5.61 3.30 15.36
C GLU A 61 -6.69 4.34 14.99
N ASP A 62 -6.82 4.72 13.70
CA ASP A 62 -7.80 5.69 13.23
C ASP A 62 -8.54 5.17 12.00
N GLU A 63 -9.87 5.07 12.09
CA GLU A 63 -10.73 4.67 10.97
C GLU A 63 -10.54 5.53 9.71
N LYS A 64 -10.12 6.79 9.87
CA LYS A 64 -9.78 7.67 8.74
C LYS A 64 -8.58 7.17 7.94
N CYS A 65 -7.74 6.33 8.53
CA CYS A 65 -6.60 5.69 7.88
C CYS A 65 -6.98 4.46 7.05
N TYR A 66 -8.24 4.01 7.06
CA TYR A 66 -8.66 2.80 6.35
C TYR A 66 -8.29 2.80 4.85
N GLY A 67 -8.52 3.90 4.16
CA GLY A 67 -8.13 4.02 2.75
C GLY A 67 -6.61 3.97 2.54
N ARG A 68 -5.82 4.48 3.51
CA ARG A 68 -4.36 4.38 3.50
C ARG A 68 -3.92 2.95 3.76
N LEU A 69 -4.49 2.28 4.76
CA LEU A 69 -4.23 0.86 5.05
C LEU A 69 -4.46 -0.02 3.82
N ARG A 70 -5.60 0.14 3.14
CA ARG A 70 -5.90 -0.60 1.92
C ARG A 70 -4.89 -0.34 0.81
N PHE A 71 -4.48 0.93 0.65
CA PHE A 71 -3.48 1.27 -0.34
C PHE A 71 -2.12 0.65 -0.02
N THR A 72 -1.69 0.69 1.24
CA THR A 72 -0.45 0.04 1.70
C THR A 72 -0.48 -1.46 1.43
N LEU A 73 -1.58 -2.15 1.78
CA LEU A 73 -1.73 -3.59 1.51
C LEU A 73 -1.67 -3.91 0.01
N ALA A 74 -2.29 -3.10 -0.83
CA ALA A 74 -2.24 -3.28 -2.28
C ALA A 74 -0.85 -2.98 -2.86
N HIS A 75 -0.12 -2.04 -2.27
CA HIS A 75 1.24 -1.67 -2.65
C HIS A 75 2.24 -2.80 -2.31
N GLU A 76 2.19 -3.34 -1.08
CA GLU A 76 3.04 -4.48 -0.70
C GLU A 76 2.71 -5.74 -1.52
N LEU A 77 1.42 -5.96 -1.83
CA LEU A 77 1.02 -7.03 -2.74
C LEU A 77 1.59 -6.82 -4.14
N ALA A 78 1.62 -5.59 -4.64
CA ALA A 78 2.19 -5.27 -5.93
C ALA A 78 3.71 -5.54 -5.96
N HIS A 79 4.43 -5.19 -4.91
CA HIS A 79 5.83 -5.57 -4.74
C HIS A 79 6.01 -7.08 -4.79
N TYR A 80 5.18 -7.84 -4.09
CA TYR A 80 5.25 -9.30 -4.12
C TYR A 80 5.03 -9.86 -5.54
N ILE A 81 3.99 -9.39 -6.23
CA ILE A 81 3.63 -9.88 -7.57
C ILE A 81 4.72 -9.55 -8.59
N LEU A 82 5.22 -8.32 -8.58
CA LEU A 82 6.12 -7.82 -9.62
C LEU A 82 7.60 -8.12 -9.32
N HIS A 83 8.00 -8.06 -8.05
CA HIS A 83 9.41 -7.96 -7.70
C HIS A 83 9.93 -9.15 -6.89
N LYS A 84 9.08 -10.15 -6.55
CA LYS A 84 9.52 -11.32 -5.78
C LYS A 84 10.77 -11.97 -6.37
N ARG A 85 10.85 -12.13 -7.70
CA ARG A 85 12.00 -12.78 -8.35
C ARG A 85 13.28 -11.96 -8.26
N ILE A 86 13.18 -10.65 -8.08
CA ILE A 86 14.32 -9.73 -7.99
C ILE A 86 14.89 -9.77 -6.58
N PHE A 87 14.01 -9.79 -5.57
CA PHE A 87 14.41 -9.64 -4.17
C PHE A 87 14.55 -10.96 -3.40
N SER A 88 13.94 -12.07 -3.87
CA SER A 88 14.13 -13.38 -3.24
C SER A 88 15.56 -13.89 -3.42
N GLY A 89 16.13 -14.48 -2.36
CA GLY A 89 17.49 -15.06 -2.38
C GLY A 89 18.60 -14.05 -2.11
N THR A 90 18.29 -12.77 -1.88
CA THR A 90 19.30 -11.75 -1.55
C THR A 90 19.73 -11.82 -0.09
N GLY A 91 19.00 -12.55 0.77
CA GLY A 91 19.25 -12.65 2.20
C GLY A 91 19.04 -11.35 2.98
N VAL A 92 18.63 -10.30 2.31
CA VAL A 92 18.39 -8.96 2.87
C VAL A 92 16.90 -8.68 2.83
N ALA A 93 16.31 -8.32 3.97
CA ALA A 93 14.99 -7.72 3.94
C ALA A 93 15.03 -6.51 3.00
N ALA A 94 14.08 -6.40 2.08
CA ALA A 94 14.07 -5.43 0.98
C ALA A 94 14.32 -3.96 1.40
N ALA A 95 14.14 -3.64 2.67
CA ALA A 95 14.41 -2.31 3.24
C ALA A 95 15.88 -1.85 3.24
N LEU A 96 16.83 -2.71 2.92
CA LEU A 96 18.25 -2.33 2.86
C LEU A 96 18.81 -2.22 1.44
N TYR A 97 17.97 -2.41 0.45
CA TYR A 97 18.38 -2.28 -0.96
C TYR A 97 18.20 -0.83 -1.44
N ASN A 98 18.76 0.10 -0.67
CA ASN A 98 18.80 1.51 -1.03
C ASN A 98 20.11 1.79 -1.73
N GLN A 99 20.14 1.70 -3.06
CA GLN A 99 21.03 2.58 -3.84
C GLN A 99 20.66 2.57 -5.33
N ASP A 100 20.22 3.77 -5.77
CA ASP A 100 20.25 4.30 -7.14
C ASP A 100 19.33 3.69 -8.23
N THR A 101 18.46 4.52 -8.78
CA THR A 101 17.71 4.41 -10.06
C THR A 101 16.68 3.27 -10.20
N ASP A 102 16.96 2.05 -9.74
CA ASP A 102 16.02 0.93 -9.87
C ASP A 102 14.91 0.96 -8.80
N GLU A 103 15.14 1.60 -7.64
CA GLU A 103 14.15 1.75 -6.57
C GLU A 103 12.99 2.63 -7.03
N ASP A 104 13.27 3.75 -7.70
CA ASP A 104 12.24 4.64 -8.25
C ASP A 104 11.35 3.90 -9.26
N ALA A 105 11.92 3.00 -10.06
CA ALA A 105 11.17 2.22 -11.03
C ALA A 105 10.29 1.16 -10.36
N THR A 106 10.80 0.44 -9.35
CA THR A 106 10.03 -0.59 -8.64
C THR A 106 8.91 0.02 -7.81
N GLU A 107 9.16 1.14 -7.15
CA GLU A 107 8.16 1.92 -6.42
C GLU A 107 7.06 2.45 -7.35
N TRP A 108 7.45 3.00 -8.51
CA TRP A 108 6.49 3.45 -9.50
C TRP A 108 5.59 2.30 -9.98
N GLN A 109 6.17 1.13 -10.28
CA GLN A 109 5.44 -0.06 -10.72
C GLN A 109 4.49 -0.56 -9.63
N ALA A 110 4.93 -0.63 -8.38
CA ALA A 110 4.11 -1.05 -7.25
C ALA A 110 2.94 -0.08 -7.03
N ASN A 111 3.21 1.22 -7.04
CA ASN A 111 2.18 2.26 -6.95
C ASN A 111 1.17 2.19 -8.11
N TYR A 112 1.64 1.93 -9.34
CA TYR A 112 0.76 1.81 -10.50
C TYR A 112 -0.17 0.60 -10.38
N LEU A 113 0.38 -0.58 -10.01
CA LEU A 113 -0.42 -1.79 -9.84
C LEU A 113 -1.38 -1.68 -8.66
N ALA A 114 -0.96 -1.11 -7.52
CA ALA A 114 -1.83 -0.86 -6.38
C ALA A 114 -3.05 0.01 -6.76
N LYS A 115 -2.81 1.09 -7.49
CA LYS A 115 -3.88 1.94 -8.04
C LYS A 115 -4.79 1.17 -9.01
N ALA A 116 -4.24 0.29 -9.83
CA ALA A 116 -5.04 -0.51 -10.77
C ALA A 116 -5.91 -1.55 -10.06
N ILE A 117 -5.42 -2.14 -8.98
CA ILE A 117 -6.15 -3.10 -8.14
C ILE A 117 -7.32 -2.40 -7.43
N LEU A 118 -7.06 -1.29 -6.76
CA LEU A 118 -8.08 -0.59 -5.94
C LEU A 118 -9.02 0.27 -6.77
N MET A 119 -8.53 0.83 -7.87
CA MET A 119 -9.25 1.78 -8.71
C MET A 119 -9.14 1.39 -10.20
N PRO A 120 -9.77 0.26 -10.62
CA PRO A 120 -9.69 -0.22 -12.00
C PRO A 120 -10.29 0.79 -12.98
N ASN A 121 -9.60 1.01 -14.12
CA ASN A 121 -9.95 2.02 -15.12
C ASN A 121 -11.43 1.95 -15.57
N GLY A 122 -11.90 0.74 -15.90
CA GLY A 122 -13.30 0.55 -16.34
C GLY A 122 -14.32 0.95 -15.28
N GLN A 123 -14.04 0.63 -14.01
CA GLN A 123 -14.92 0.98 -12.90
C GLN A 123 -14.90 2.49 -12.62
N ILE A 124 -13.72 3.11 -12.61
CA ILE A 124 -13.57 4.56 -12.44
C ILE A 124 -14.36 5.31 -13.49
N LYS A 125 -14.21 4.97 -14.78
CA LYS A 125 -14.96 5.63 -15.86
C LYS A 125 -16.46 5.42 -15.72
N ARG A 126 -16.92 4.22 -15.41
CA ARG A 126 -18.35 3.92 -15.20
C ARG A 126 -18.94 4.77 -14.07
N CYS A 127 -18.28 4.79 -12.90
CA CYS A 127 -18.71 5.59 -11.75
C CYS A 127 -18.63 7.09 -12.05
N PHE A 128 -17.61 7.55 -12.79
CA PHE A 128 -17.47 8.93 -13.21
C PHE A 128 -18.71 9.42 -13.97
N TYR A 129 -19.09 8.72 -15.05
CA TYR A 129 -20.23 9.13 -15.86
C TYR A 129 -21.58 9.01 -15.13
N ALA A 130 -21.70 8.08 -14.19
CA ALA A 130 -22.91 7.94 -13.38
C ALA A 130 -23.05 9.04 -12.31
N LEU A 131 -21.96 9.42 -11.64
CA LEU A 131 -22.01 10.33 -10.51
C LEU A 131 -21.84 11.80 -10.88
N ARG A 132 -21.05 12.10 -11.93
CA ARG A 132 -20.73 13.48 -12.30
C ARG A 132 -21.95 14.37 -12.50
N PRO A 133 -23.05 13.92 -13.15
CA PRO A 133 -24.25 14.71 -13.36
C PRO A 133 -25.04 15.02 -12.07
N VAL A 134 -24.92 14.18 -11.04
CA VAL A 134 -25.73 14.28 -9.81
C VAL A 134 -24.96 14.90 -8.63
N CYS A 135 -23.67 15.15 -8.79
CA CYS A 135 -22.83 15.77 -7.77
C CYS A 135 -22.90 17.30 -7.85
N ARG A 136 -23.00 17.94 -6.66
CA ARG A 136 -23.16 19.40 -6.55
C ARG A 136 -21.87 20.18 -6.82
N SER A 137 -20.72 19.55 -6.56
CA SER A 137 -19.41 20.17 -6.71
C SER A 137 -18.34 19.12 -7.04
N LYS A 138 -17.16 19.59 -7.49
CA LYS A 138 -15.98 18.73 -7.68
C LYS A 138 -15.59 18.02 -6.38
N SER A 139 -15.63 18.70 -5.25
CA SER A 139 -15.29 18.12 -3.95
C SER A 139 -16.28 17.04 -3.52
N ASP A 140 -17.61 17.27 -3.67
CA ASP A 140 -18.65 16.27 -3.41
C ASP A 140 -18.47 15.04 -4.30
N PHE A 141 -18.17 15.24 -5.57
CA PHE A 141 -17.88 14.17 -6.51
C PHE A 141 -16.67 13.31 -6.09
N ILE A 142 -15.54 13.96 -5.77
CA ILE A 142 -14.32 13.24 -5.32
C ILE A 142 -14.59 12.47 -4.03
N CYS A 143 -15.33 13.05 -3.07
CA CYS A 143 -15.72 12.37 -1.84
C CYS A 143 -16.50 11.09 -2.11
N LYS A 144 -17.57 11.17 -2.90
CA LYS A 144 -18.41 10.02 -3.24
C LYS A 144 -17.64 8.94 -3.99
N MET A 145 -16.79 9.33 -4.94
CA MET A 145 -15.91 8.38 -5.63
C MET A 145 -14.95 7.70 -4.65
N ALA A 146 -14.32 8.45 -3.74
CA ALA A 146 -13.40 7.91 -2.75
C ALA A 146 -14.10 6.93 -1.80
N GLU A 147 -15.33 7.23 -1.38
CA GLU A 147 -16.17 6.34 -0.56
C GLU A 147 -16.49 5.02 -1.28
N ILE A 148 -16.92 5.08 -2.55
CA ILE A 148 -17.26 3.87 -3.34
C ILE A 148 -16.08 2.94 -3.50
N PHE A 149 -14.88 3.50 -3.73
CA PHE A 149 -13.66 2.71 -3.91
C PHE A 149 -12.92 2.44 -2.60
N GLU A 150 -13.42 2.98 -1.47
CA GLU A 150 -12.81 2.86 -0.14
C GLU A 150 -11.33 3.24 -0.14
N VAL A 151 -11.02 4.38 -0.76
CA VAL A 151 -9.68 4.97 -0.84
C VAL A 151 -9.68 6.39 -0.28
N SER A 152 -8.50 6.95 -0.03
CA SER A 152 -8.42 8.36 0.38
C SER A 152 -8.88 9.29 -0.75
N LYS A 153 -9.42 10.47 -0.37
CA LYS A 153 -9.79 11.52 -1.34
C LYS A 153 -8.60 11.93 -2.22
N GLN A 154 -7.42 12.00 -1.62
CA GLN A 154 -6.19 12.32 -2.33
C GLN A 154 -5.85 11.27 -3.40
N ALA A 155 -5.91 9.98 -3.05
CA ALA A 155 -5.66 8.88 -3.99
C ALA A 155 -6.66 8.91 -5.15
N MET A 156 -7.95 9.13 -4.85
CA MET A 156 -8.98 9.26 -5.87
C MET A 156 -8.74 10.46 -6.78
N GLU A 157 -8.39 11.63 -6.23
CA GLU A 157 -8.13 12.83 -7.03
C GLU A 157 -6.93 12.62 -7.97
N ILE A 158 -5.84 12.02 -7.49
CA ILE A 158 -4.69 11.67 -8.32
C ILE A 158 -5.14 10.75 -9.46
N ARG A 159 -5.91 9.71 -9.15
CA ARG A 159 -6.36 8.73 -10.15
C ARG A 159 -7.26 9.37 -11.23
N LEU A 160 -8.16 10.25 -10.85
CA LEU A 160 -9.02 10.98 -11.79
C LEU A 160 -8.23 11.92 -12.70
N ARG A 161 -7.19 12.57 -12.18
CA ARG A 161 -6.26 13.40 -12.98
C ARG A 161 -5.43 12.56 -13.97
N GLU A 162 -4.94 11.39 -13.54
CA GLU A 162 -4.22 10.46 -14.45
C GLU A 162 -5.07 10.05 -15.66
N PHE A 163 -6.38 10.01 -15.50
CA PHE A 163 -7.32 9.70 -16.59
C PHE A 163 -7.87 10.94 -17.31
N ALA A 164 -7.37 12.13 -16.99
CA ALA A 164 -7.85 13.41 -17.51
C ALA A 164 -9.40 13.60 -17.36
N LEU A 165 -9.96 13.12 -16.25
CA LEU A 165 -11.38 13.21 -15.95
C LEU A 165 -11.74 14.47 -15.14
N ILE A 166 -10.75 15.10 -14.50
CA ILE A 166 -10.90 16.33 -13.71
C ILE A 166 -9.74 17.28 -13.88
#